data_bacf78459474935848560b8f07421cfc
#
_entry.id   bacf78459474935848560b8f07421cfc
#
_cell.length_a   1.000
_cell.length_b   1.000
_cell.length_c   1.000
_cell.angle_alpha   90.00
_cell.angle_beta   90.00
_cell.angle_gamma   90.00
#
_symmetry.space_group_name_H-M   'P 1'
#
loop_
_entity.id
_entity.type
_entity.pdbx_description
1 polymer ?
#
loop_
_entity_poly.entity_id
_entity_poly.type
_entity_poly.pdbx_seq_one_letter_code
_entity_poly.pdbx_strand_id
1 'polypeptide(L)'
;MTGVQTCALPILLNEASDTVKDRGLVYGSPAINHLRIAQLWSAYLERSIEPHEVAVCMLLVKISRLQETPSHIDSYLDAASYAAIAGELATLDWKDLDTY
;
A
#
# COMPACT_ATOMS: atom_id res chain seq x y z
N MET A 1 -2.76 29.95 10.64
CA MET A 1 -3.49 29.45 9.50
C MET A 1 -3.57 27.94 9.46
N THR A 2 -4.30 27.43 10.35
CA THR A 2 -4.34 25.97 10.52
C THR A 2 -5.50 25.33 9.77
N GLY A 3 -6.55 26.10 9.43
CA GLY A 3 -7.76 25.55 8.82
C GLY A 3 -7.51 24.88 7.47
N VAL A 4 -6.65 25.44 6.63
CA VAL A 4 -6.35 24.88 5.30
C VAL A 4 -5.59 23.56 5.43
N GLN A 5 -4.60 23.52 6.32
CA GLN A 5 -3.83 22.29 6.56
C GLN A 5 -4.69 21.19 7.14
N THR A 6 -5.59 21.55 8.06
CA THR A 6 -6.51 20.59 8.68
C THR A 6 -7.47 19.98 7.66
N CYS A 7 -7.92 20.76 6.67
CA CYS A 7 -8.83 20.29 5.63
C CYS A 7 -8.14 19.39 4.61
N ALA A 8 -6.86 19.64 4.31
CA ALA A 8 -6.11 18.86 3.32
C ALA A 8 -5.87 17.42 3.77
N LEU A 9 -5.64 17.21 5.06
CA LEU A 9 -5.29 15.91 5.61
C LEU A 9 -6.41 14.87 5.46
N PRO A 10 -7.66 15.16 5.85
CA PRO A 10 -8.75 14.21 5.65
C PRO A 10 -9.01 13.91 4.18
N ILE A 11 -8.86 14.88 3.29
CA ILE A 11 -9.05 14.69 1.85
C ILE A 11 -8.03 13.68 1.32
N LEU A 12 -6.77 13.83 1.67
CA LEU A 12 -5.72 12.91 1.25
C LEU A 12 -5.99 11.48 1.74
N LEU A 13 -6.40 11.33 2.98
CA LEU A 13 -6.71 10.02 3.55
C LEU A 13 -7.92 9.39 2.86
N ASN A 14 -8.95 10.18 2.54
CA ASN A 14 -10.11 9.69 1.81
C ASN A 14 -9.75 9.26 0.40
N GLU A 15 -8.91 10.00 -0.29
CA GLU A 15 -8.44 9.64 -1.63
C GLU A 15 -7.60 8.36 -1.59
N ALA A 16 -6.78 8.17 -0.55
CA ALA A 16 -6.03 6.93 -0.37
C ALA A 16 -6.97 5.75 -0.20
N SER A 17 -8.01 5.89 0.61
CA SER A 17 -9.03 4.86 0.79
C SER A 17 -9.70 4.50 -0.52
N ASP A 18 -10.12 5.49 -1.30
CA ASP A 18 -10.78 5.29 -2.59
C ASP A 18 -9.85 4.61 -3.58
N THR A 19 -8.57 4.98 -3.61
CA THR A 19 -7.58 4.36 -4.48
C THR A 19 -7.43 2.87 -4.18
N VAL A 20 -7.37 2.48 -2.92
CA VAL A 20 -7.28 1.07 -2.54
C VAL A 20 -8.51 0.30 -3.02
N LYS A 21 -9.70 0.87 -2.85
CA LYS A 21 -10.94 0.26 -3.30
C LYS A 21 -10.99 0.10 -4.81
N ASP A 22 -10.64 1.15 -5.55
CA ASP A 22 -10.68 1.15 -7.01
C ASP A 22 -9.71 0.12 -7.59
N ARG A 23 -8.50 0.05 -7.06
CA ARG A 23 -7.52 -0.94 -7.49
C ARG A 23 -7.95 -2.36 -7.16
N GLY A 24 -8.67 -2.54 -6.05
CA GLY A 24 -9.23 -3.83 -5.68
C GLY A 24 -10.23 -4.34 -6.71
N LEU A 25 -10.98 -3.46 -7.36
CA LEU A 25 -11.91 -3.82 -8.41
C LEU A 25 -11.19 -4.32 -9.68
N VAL A 26 -9.99 -3.82 -9.94
CA VAL A 26 -9.22 -4.17 -11.14
C VAL A 26 -8.30 -5.37 -10.88
N TYR A 27 -7.59 -5.37 -9.77
CA TYR A 27 -6.53 -6.36 -9.47
C TYR A 27 -6.96 -7.43 -8.49
N GLY A 28 -8.17 -7.33 -7.93
CA GLY A 28 -8.65 -8.20 -6.87
C GLY A 28 -8.20 -7.76 -5.49
N SER A 29 -8.37 -8.63 -4.52
CA SER A 29 -8.01 -8.35 -3.13
C SER A 29 -6.54 -7.98 -3.01
N PRO A 30 -6.19 -6.91 -2.28
CA PRO A 30 -4.79 -6.60 -2.00
C PRO A 30 -4.05 -7.76 -1.32
N ALA A 31 -4.72 -8.52 -0.47
CA ALA A 31 -4.12 -9.68 0.20
C ALA A 31 -3.68 -10.73 -0.81
N ILE A 32 -4.57 -11.12 -1.72
CA ILE A 32 -4.28 -12.13 -2.74
C ILE A 32 -3.18 -11.63 -3.69
N ASN A 33 -3.28 -10.39 -4.14
CA ASN A 33 -2.30 -9.83 -5.06
C ASN A 33 -0.91 -9.77 -4.43
N HIS A 34 -0.81 -9.29 -3.18
CA HIS A 34 0.47 -9.22 -2.49
C HIS A 34 1.04 -10.59 -2.17
N LEU A 35 0.18 -11.58 -1.89
CA LEU A 35 0.63 -12.96 -1.73
C LEU A 35 1.29 -13.48 -3.01
N ARG A 36 0.66 -13.23 -4.15
CA ARG A 36 1.23 -13.64 -5.45
C ARG A 36 2.58 -12.96 -5.71
N ILE A 37 2.66 -11.66 -5.44
CA ILE A 37 3.91 -10.92 -5.61
C ILE A 37 4.98 -11.47 -4.67
N ALA A 38 4.64 -11.72 -3.42
CA ALA A 38 5.58 -12.27 -2.44
C ALA A 38 6.12 -13.63 -2.89
N GLN A 39 5.28 -14.48 -3.47
CA GLN A 39 5.71 -15.76 -4.00
C GLN A 39 6.68 -15.60 -5.18
N LEU A 40 6.40 -14.66 -6.08
CA LEU A 40 7.28 -14.38 -7.22
C LEU A 40 8.62 -13.80 -6.76
N TRP A 41 8.60 -12.86 -5.83
CA TRP A 41 9.82 -12.27 -5.30
C TRP A 41 10.64 -13.28 -4.51
N SER A 42 9.96 -14.15 -3.75
CA SER A 42 10.64 -15.20 -2.99
C SER A 42 11.39 -16.15 -3.91
N ALA A 43 10.78 -16.51 -5.03
CA ALA A 43 11.42 -17.38 -6.02
C ALA A 43 12.61 -16.67 -6.68
N TYR A 44 12.45 -15.41 -7.08
CA TYR A 44 13.49 -14.67 -7.77
C TYR A 44 14.71 -14.39 -6.86
N LEU A 45 14.44 -13.96 -5.63
CA LEU A 45 15.48 -13.57 -4.67
C LEU A 45 16.03 -14.76 -3.87
N GLU A 46 15.43 -15.94 -4.05
CA GLU A 46 15.82 -17.17 -3.36
C GLU A 46 15.82 -17.01 -1.83
N ARG A 47 14.81 -16.29 -1.31
CA ARG A 47 14.60 -16.12 0.11
C ARG A 47 13.11 -15.89 0.39
N SER A 48 12.69 -16.17 1.62
CA SER A 48 11.30 -15.97 2.00
C SER A 48 10.95 -14.49 2.07
N ILE A 49 9.93 -14.09 1.33
CA ILE A 49 9.37 -12.73 1.34
C ILE A 49 7.90 -12.84 1.74
N GLU A 50 7.51 -12.13 2.78
CA GLU A 50 6.14 -12.11 3.25
C GLU A 50 5.32 -11.05 2.50
N PRO A 51 3.99 -11.23 2.37
CA PRO A 51 3.16 -10.24 1.66
C PRO A 51 3.24 -8.82 2.21
N HIS A 52 3.30 -8.65 3.54
CA HIS A 52 3.42 -7.30 4.12
C HIS A 52 4.76 -6.66 3.76
N GLU A 53 5.81 -7.45 3.57
CA GLU A 53 7.12 -6.93 3.15
C GLU A 53 7.06 -6.35 1.75
N VAL A 54 6.28 -6.96 0.85
CA VAL A 54 6.04 -6.41 -0.49
C VAL A 54 5.45 -5.01 -0.39
N ALA A 55 4.42 -4.84 0.44
CA ALA A 55 3.76 -3.54 0.60
C ALA A 55 4.72 -2.50 1.20
N VAL A 56 5.54 -2.89 2.17
CA VAL A 56 6.56 -1.98 2.74
C VAL A 56 7.58 -1.57 1.68
N CYS A 57 8.01 -2.50 0.84
CA CYS A 57 8.93 -2.19 -0.26
C CYS A 57 8.32 -1.19 -1.23
N MET A 58 7.04 -1.36 -1.56
CA MET A 58 6.35 -0.41 -2.44
C MET A 58 6.20 0.97 -1.79
N LEU A 59 5.98 1.01 -0.48
CA LEU A 59 5.98 2.25 0.28
C LEU A 59 7.33 2.95 0.15
N LEU A 60 8.43 2.22 0.31
CA LEU A 60 9.77 2.77 0.17
C LEU A 60 10.04 3.31 -1.23
N VAL A 61 9.52 2.67 -2.27
CA VAL A 61 9.60 3.18 -3.65
C VAL A 61 8.93 4.56 -3.74
N LYS A 62 7.77 4.73 -3.12
CA LYS A 62 7.05 6.01 -3.14
C LYS A 62 7.80 7.08 -2.35
N ILE A 63 8.37 6.72 -1.21
CA ILE A 63 9.20 7.62 -0.41
C ILE A 63 10.42 8.10 -1.23
N SER A 64 11.06 7.18 -1.96
CA SER A 64 12.20 7.54 -2.81
C SER A 64 11.86 8.62 -3.84
N ARG A 65 10.66 8.54 -4.43
CA ARG A 65 10.20 9.55 -5.40
C ARG A 65 10.06 10.93 -4.78
N LEU A 66 9.76 11.01 -3.50
CA LEU A 66 9.59 12.29 -2.80
C LEU A 66 10.92 13.01 -2.58
N GLN A 67 12.04 12.32 -2.64
CA GLN A 67 13.35 12.97 -2.57
C GLN A 67 13.59 13.86 -3.79
N GLU A 68 13.15 13.42 -4.97
CA GLU A 68 13.27 14.22 -6.19
C GLU A 68 12.17 15.27 -6.29
N THR A 69 10.93 14.92 -5.93
CA THR A 69 9.77 15.81 -6.07
C THR A 69 8.96 15.82 -4.78
N PRO A 70 9.39 16.61 -3.74
CA PRO A 70 8.72 16.61 -2.44
C PRO A 70 7.26 17.08 -2.47
N SER A 71 6.82 17.75 -3.52
CA SER A 71 5.45 18.25 -3.65
C SER A 71 4.53 17.32 -4.45
N HIS A 72 5.01 16.14 -4.85
CA HIS A 72 4.22 15.21 -5.68
C HIS A 72 3.17 14.51 -4.82
N ILE A 73 1.95 15.03 -4.86
CA ILE A 73 0.85 14.58 -4.00
C ILE A 73 0.51 13.10 -4.22
N ASP A 74 0.54 12.62 -5.46
CA ASP A 74 0.23 11.22 -5.76
C ASP A 74 1.17 10.25 -5.06
N SER A 75 2.43 10.65 -4.84
CA SER A 75 3.39 9.80 -4.11
C SER A 75 3.01 9.68 -2.64
N TYR A 76 2.53 10.76 -2.00
CA TYR A 76 2.01 10.68 -0.63
C TYR A 76 0.75 9.83 -0.56
N LEU A 77 -0.13 9.99 -1.54
CA LEU A 77 -1.36 9.21 -1.65
C LEU A 77 -1.04 7.72 -1.74
N ASP A 78 -0.14 7.35 -2.64
CA ASP A 78 0.28 5.96 -2.81
C ASP A 78 1.01 5.43 -1.57
N ALA A 79 1.86 6.25 -0.95
CA ALA A 79 2.57 5.87 0.27
C ALA A 79 1.59 5.56 1.40
N ALA A 80 0.56 6.40 1.59
CA ALA A 80 -0.47 6.17 2.60
C ALA A 80 -1.23 4.86 2.31
N SER A 81 -1.54 4.59 1.06
CA SER A 81 -2.24 3.38 0.64
C SER A 81 -1.41 2.13 0.93
N TYR A 82 -0.13 2.12 0.57
CA TYR A 82 0.74 0.98 0.84
C TYR A 82 1.01 0.79 2.32
N ALA A 83 1.11 1.87 3.10
CA ALA A 83 1.26 1.75 4.55
C ALA A 83 0.06 1.07 5.18
N ALA A 84 -1.15 1.45 4.77
CA ALA A 84 -2.38 0.83 5.25
C ALA A 84 -2.45 -0.65 4.86
N ILE A 85 -2.13 -0.97 3.61
CA ILE A 85 -2.11 -2.35 3.13
C ILE A 85 -1.09 -3.17 3.92
N ALA A 86 0.11 -2.66 4.13
CA ALA A 86 1.14 -3.36 4.88
C ALA A 86 0.68 -3.70 6.30
N GLY A 87 0.05 -2.73 6.97
CA GLY A 87 -0.48 -2.94 8.32
C GLY A 87 -1.54 -4.02 8.36
N GLU A 88 -2.46 -4.02 7.40
CA GLU A 88 -3.48 -5.06 7.30
C GLU A 88 -2.86 -6.43 7.05
N LEU A 89 -1.96 -6.55 6.10
CA LEU A 89 -1.35 -7.83 5.74
C LEU A 89 -0.47 -8.39 6.86
N ALA A 90 0.17 -7.54 7.65
CA ALA A 90 0.99 -7.96 8.77
C ALA A 90 0.17 -8.53 9.93
N THR A 91 -1.10 -8.13 10.02
CA THR A 91 -2.01 -8.54 11.11
C THR A 91 -3.11 -9.49 10.67
N LEU A 92 -3.16 -9.80 9.37
CA LEU A 92 -4.19 -10.67 8.80
C LEU A 92 -4.00 -12.11 9.26
N ASP A 93 -5.10 -12.77 9.62
CA ASP A 93 -5.10 -14.22 9.78
C ASP A 93 -5.30 -14.86 8.40
N TRP A 94 -4.22 -15.37 7.86
CA TRP A 94 -4.21 -15.95 6.51
C TRP A 94 -5.07 -17.21 6.37
N LYS A 95 -5.53 -17.78 7.49
CA LYS A 95 -6.48 -18.89 7.48
C LYS A 95 -7.85 -18.44 7.01
N ASP A 96 -8.18 -17.16 7.19
CA ASP A 96 -9.46 -16.58 6.79
C ASP A 96 -9.44 -16.00 5.38
N LEU A 97 -8.43 -16.35 4.59
CA LEU A 97 -8.23 -15.81 3.25
C LEU A 97 -9.42 -16.05 2.33
N ASP A 98 -10.15 -17.14 2.54
CA ASP A 98 -11.33 -17.50 1.73
C ASP A 98 -12.45 -16.47 1.83
N THR A 99 -12.43 -15.59 2.85
CA THR A 99 -13.42 -14.54 3.02
C THR A 99 -13.11 -13.28 2.19
N TYR A 100 -11.96 -13.24 1.61
CA TYR A 100 -11.56 -12.15 0.72
C TYR A 100 -12.07 -12.40 -0.71
#